data_65647c0ec4c6f642b0c9e09310e6892a
#
_entry.id   65647c0ec4c6f642b0c9e09310e6892a
#
_cell.length_a   1.000
_cell.length_b   1.000
_cell.length_c   1.000
_cell.angle_alpha   90.00
_cell.angle_beta   90.00
_cell.angle_gamma   90.00
#
_symmetry.space_group_name_H-M   'P 1'
#
loop_
_entity.id
_entity.type
_entity.pdbx_description
1 polymer ?
#
loop_
_entity_poly.entity_id
_entity_poly.type
_entity_poly.pdbx_seq_one_letter_code
_entity_poly.pdbx_strand_id
1 'polypeptide(L)'
;MSPDPAHAEARFVSRFANRIARLEPSPIREILSVIERPGMISFAGGFPAAETFPRLDLSAMPDRWLQYGASEGEPELRREIADSLRAIGLDCSPEQVLIVSGSQQGIDLVAKLFIERATRVAVEAPTYLAALQAFRMFGAEFVALHRECPARALGGDAPAERPAFV
;
A
#
# COMPACT_ATOMS: atom_id res chain seq x y z
N MET A 1 -44.93 2.29 6.09
CA MET A 1 -44.10 3.37 6.67
C MET A 1 -42.67 3.03 6.34
N SER A 2 -42.09 3.66 5.31
CA SER A 2 -40.68 3.43 4.91
C SER A 2 -39.77 3.94 6.03
N PRO A 3 -38.72 3.19 6.40
CA PRO A 3 -37.78 3.65 7.40
C PRO A 3 -37.12 4.95 6.94
N ASP A 4 -36.96 5.88 7.87
CA ASP A 4 -36.25 7.14 7.66
C ASP A 4 -34.82 6.84 7.16
N PRO A 5 -34.41 7.36 5.98
CA PRO A 5 -33.08 7.10 5.42
C PRO A 5 -31.94 7.51 6.37
N ALA A 6 -32.10 8.59 7.14
CA ALA A 6 -31.10 9.01 8.13
C ALA A 6 -30.94 7.98 9.27
N HIS A 7 -32.03 7.33 9.66
CA HIS A 7 -32.01 6.27 10.70
C HIS A 7 -31.37 4.97 10.17
N ALA A 8 -31.58 4.67 8.88
CA ALA A 8 -30.95 3.51 8.23
C ALA A 8 -29.43 3.71 8.08
N GLU A 9 -28.99 4.91 7.72
CA GLU A 9 -27.58 5.27 7.58
C GLU A 9 -26.85 5.22 8.94
N ALA A 10 -27.42 5.79 9.98
CA ALA A 10 -26.86 5.75 11.33
C ALA A 10 -26.71 4.32 11.85
N ARG A 11 -27.69 3.45 11.61
CA ARG A 11 -27.62 2.00 11.97
C ARG A 11 -26.56 1.25 11.16
N PHE A 12 -26.31 1.64 9.92
CA PHE A 12 -25.26 1.03 9.09
C PHE A 12 -23.89 1.43 9.58
N VAL A 13 -23.66 2.71 9.84
CA VAL A 13 -22.39 3.26 10.37
C VAL A 13 -22.00 2.62 11.69
N SER A 14 -22.97 2.34 12.58
CA SER A 14 -22.72 1.70 13.87
C SER A 14 -22.19 0.25 13.77
N ARG A 15 -22.24 -0.36 12.58
CA ARG A 15 -21.72 -1.73 12.34
C ARG A 15 -20.27 -1.74 11.87
N PHE A 16 -19.68 -0.59 11.57
CA PHE A 16 -18.29 -0.54 11.17
C PHE A 16 -17.35 -0.93 12.32
N ALA A 17 -16.26 -1.58 11.97
CA ALA A 17 -15.21 -1.85 12.95
C ALA A 17 -14.63 -0.54 13.50
N ASN A 18 -14.27 -0.51 14.77
CA ASN A 18 -13.75 0.70 15.45
C ASN A 18 -12.53 1.32 14.75
N ARG A 19 -11.76 0.52 13.99
CA ARG A 19 -10.63 1.03 13.21
C ARG A 19 -11.04 1.99 12.09
N ILE A 20 -12.28 1.89 11.59
CA ILE A 20 -12.80 2.78 10.55
C ILE A 20 -12.92 4.22 11.02
N ALA A 21 -13.12 4.46 12.31
CA ALA A 21 -13.12 5.80 12.89
C ALA A 21 -11.76 6.53 12.77
N ARG A 22 -10.69 5.81 12.43
CA ARG A 22 -9.35 6.38 12.19
C ARG A 22 -9.09 6.74 10.73
N LEU A 23 -10.04 6.44 9.84
CA LEU A 23 -9.92 6.82 8.43
C LEU A 23 -10.14 8.32 8.28
N GLU A 24 -9.12 8.97 7.77
CA GLU A 24 -9.19 10.37 7.34
C GLU A 24 -9.45 10.44 5.83
N PRO A 25 -10.13 11.49 5.34
CA PRO A 25 -10.26 11.73 3.90
C PRO A 25 -8.89 11.71 3.23
N SER A 26 -8.81 11.10 2.05
CA SER A 26 -7.55 11.00 1.32
C SER A 26 -7.24 12.35 0.64
N PRO A 27 -6.15 13.04 1.01
CA PRO A 27 -5.70 14.25 0.31
C PRO A 27 -5.44 14.00 -1.19
N ILE A 28 -5.03 12.79 -1.53
CA ILE A 28 -4.80 12.37 -2.93
C ILE A 28 -6.11 12.44 -3.71
N ARG A 29 -7.23 12.00 -3.13
CA ARG A 29 -8.54 12.05 -3.81
C ARG A 29 -9.01 13.48 -4.07
N GLU A 30 -8.77 14.39 -3.15
CA GLU A 30 -9.08 15.82 -3.33
C GLU A 30 -8.26 16.41 -4.46
N ILE A 31 -6.96 16.12 -4.51
CA ILE A 31 -6.06 16.55 -5.59
C ILE A 31 -6.54 15.99 -6.95
N LEU A 32 -6.90 14.71 -7.01
CA LEU A 32 -7.38 14.06 -8.24
C LEU A 32 -8.63 14.76 -8.80
N SER A 33 -9.54 15.19 -7.96
CA SER A 33 -10.75 15.92 -8.39
C SER A 33 -10.48 17.27 -9.04
N VAL A 34 -9.30 17.85 -8.75
CA VAL A 34 -8.89 19.16 -9.32
C VAL A 34 -8.15 18.98 -10.65
N ILE A 35 -7.35 17.93 -10.79
CA ILE A 35 -6.51 17.72 -11.99
C ILE A 35 -7.33 17.32 -13.23
N GLU A 36 -8.56 16.83 -13.06
CA GLU A 36 -9.46 16.49 -14.17
C GLU A 36 -10.06 17.72 -14.86
N ARG A 37 -9.82 18.93 -14.36
CA ARG A 37 -10.37 20.16 -14.94
C ARG A 37 -9.68 20.49 -16.27
N PRO A 38 -10.43 20.88 -17.32
CA PRO A 38 -9.86 21.24 -18.61
C PRO A 38 -8.78 22.34 -18.49
N GLY A 39 -7.65 22.15 -19.16
CA GLY A 39 -6.54 23.11 -19.16
C GLY A 39 -5.63 23.04 -17.93
N MET A 40 -5.87 22.13 -17.00
CA MET A 40 -4.99 21.93 -15.83
C MET A 40 -3.70 21.19 -16.22
N ILE A 41 -2.56 21.74 -15.86
CA ILE A 41 -1.27 21.05 -15.90
C ILE A 41 -0.95 20.59 -14.49
N SER A 42 -0.95 19.28 -14.27
CA SER A 42 -0.75 18.71 -12.93
C SER A 42 0.66 18.12 -12.77
N PHE A 43 1.32 18.49 -11.69
CA PHE A 43 2.55 17.86 -11.19
C PHE A 43 2.27 16.95 -9.99
N ALA A 44 1.00 16.73 -9.66
CA ALA A 44 0.56 15.87 -8.56
C ALA A 44 0.13 14.50 -9.08
N GLY A 45 0.17 13.49 -8.20
CA GLY A 45 -0.32 12.14 -8.46
C GLY A 45 0.69 11.19 -9.12
N GLY A 46 1.73 11.69 -9.80
CA GLY A 46 2.78 10.85 -10.40
C GLY A 46 2.28 9.87 -11.45
N PHE A 47 1.24 10.23 -12.21
CA PHE A 47 0.70 9.38 -13.26
C PHE A 47 1.66 9.25 -14.43
N PRO A 48 1.89 8.02 -14.95
CA PRO A 48 2.60 7.83 -16.19
C PRO A 48 1.87 8.53 -17.35
N ALA A 49 2.61 9.06 -18.30
CA ALA A 49 2.05 9.63 -19.52
C ALA A 49 1.35 8.53 -20.35
N ALA A 50 0.14 8.80 -20.83
CA ALA A 50 -0.70 7.80 -21.52
C ALA A 50 -0.02 7.19 -22.75
N GLU A 51 0.83 7.99 -23.45
CA GLU A 51 1.63 7.57 -24.60
C GLU A 51 2.72 6.56 -24.25
N THR A 52 3.07 6.42 -22.97
CA THR A 52 4.07 5.45 -22.49
C THR A 52 3.46 4.10 -22.12
N PHE A 53 2.14 3.96 -22.17
CA PHE A 53 1.50 2.71 -21.81
C PHE A 53 1.85 1.60 -22.80
N PRO A 54 2.33 0.43 -22.34
CA PRO A 54 2.61 -0.69 -23.22
C PRO A 54 1.31 -1.19 -23.85
N ARG A 55 1.31 -1.40 -25.17
CA ARG A 55 0.23 -2.09 -25.86
C ARG A 55 0.53 -3.58 -25.87
N LEU A 56 -0.15 -4.31 -24.99
CA LEU A 56 0.02 -5.76 -24.90
C LEU A 56 -0.89 -6.45 -25.91
N ASP A 57 -0.31 -7.29 -26.75
CA ASP A 57 -1.08 -8.25 -27.57
C ASP A 57 -1.36 -9.49 -26.73
N LEU A 58 -2.60 -9.63 -26.29
CA LEU A 58 -3.04 -10.77 -25.48
C LEU A 58 -3.58 -11.93 -26.33
N SER A 59 -3.57 -11.81 -27.66
CA SER A 59 -4.12 -12.83 -28.57
C SER A 59 -3.35 -14.17 -28.51
N ALA A 60 -2.06 -14.12 -28.16
CA ALA A 60 -1.21 -15.28 -27.99
C ALA A 60 -1.18 -15.83 -26.53
N MET A 61 -1.98 -15.24 -25.63
CA MET A 61 -2.00 -15.68 -24.24
C MET A 61 -2.65 -17.06 -24.10
N PRO A 62 -1.96 -18.04 -23.48
CA PRO A 62 -2.54 -19.36 -23.27
C PRO A 62 -3.78 -19.31 -22.36
N ASP A 63 -4.83 -20.04 -22.71
CA ASP A 63 -6.09 -20.12 -21.93
C ASP A 63 -5.87 -20.53 -20.48
N ARG A 64 -4.81 -21.30 -20.17
CA ARG A 64 -4.48 -21.68 -18.79
C ARG A 64 -4.23 -20.49 -17.88
N TRP A 65 -3.82 -19.34 -18.42
CA TRP A 65 -3.60 -18.12 -17.61
C TRP A 65 -4.89 -17.35 -17.29
N LEU A 66 -6.01 -17.74 -17.91
CA LEU A 66 -7.34 -17.23 -17.57
C LEU A 66 -7.98 -18.00 -16.41
N GLN A 67 -7.34 -19.08 -15.95
CA GLN A 67 -7.80 -19.90 -14.83
C GLN A 67 -7.17 -19.42 -13.52
N TYR A 68 -7.72 -19.84 -12.39
CA TYR A 68 -7.12 -19.65 -11.08
C TYR A 68 -5.74 -20.29 -11.01
N GLY A 69 -4.76 -19.50 -10.56
CA GLY A 69 -3.40 -19.94 -10.30
C GLY A 69 -3.12 -20.23 -8.82
N ALA A 70 -1.87 -20.46 -8.49
CA ALA A 70 -1.42 -20.57 -7.11
C ALA A 70 -1.60 -19.25 -6.35
N SER A 71 -1.89 -19.33 -5.04
CA SER A 71 -2.12 -18.15 -4.19
C SER A 71 -0.91 -17.21 -4.15
N GLU A 72 0.29 -17.75 -4.27
CA GLU A 72 1.54 -17.02 -4.30
C GLU A 72 1.84 -16.36 -5.65
N GLY A 73 1.09 -16.73 -6.68
CA GLY A 73 1.29 -16.33 -8.07
C GLY A 73 1.98 -17.38 -8.91
N GLU A 74 1.96 -17.18 -10.23
CA GLU A 74 2.51 -18.11 -11.22
C GLU A 74 4.00 -18.38 -10.98
N PRO A 75 4.44 -19.65 -10.93
CA PRO A 75 5.82 -20.01 -10.62
C PRO A 75 6.84 -19.42 -11.61
N GLU A 76 6.48 -19.31 -12.88
CA GLU A 76 7.32 -18.72 -13.91
C GLU A 76 7.56 -17.23 -13.64
N LEU A 77 6.51 -16.49 -13.31
CA LEU A 77 6.60 -15.07 -12.98
C LEU A 77 7.41 -14.83 -11.70
N ARG A 78 7.19 -15.64 -10.67
CA ARG A 78 7.95 -15.55 -9.41
C ARG A 78 9.45 -15.79 -9.63
N ARG A 79 9.79 -16.72 -10.52
CA ARG A 79 11.18 -17.02 -10.89
C ARG A 79 11.82 -15.85 -11.62
N GLU A 80 11.13 -15.29 -12.61
CA GLU A 80 11.60 -14.11 -13.35
C GLU A 80 11.86 -12.90 -12.44
N ILE A 81 10.97 -12.67 -11.48
CA ILE A 81 11.13 -11.59 -10.48
C ILE A 81 12.35 -11.88 -9.58
N ALA A 82 12.50 -13.10 -9.09
CA ALA A 82 13.65 -13.46 -8.26
C ALA A 82 14.98 -13.30 -9.03
N ASP A 83 15.02 -13.66 -10.31
CA ASP A 83 16.18 -13.49 -11.18
C ASP A 83 16.49 -11.99 -11.40
N SER A 84 15.48 -11.19 -11.62
CA SER A 84 15.60 -9.72 -11.75
C SER A 84 16.15 -9.07 -10.46
N LEU A 85 15.69 -9.52 -9.30
CA LEU A 85 16.18 -9.05 -8.00
C LEU A 85 17.65 -9.44 -7.77
N ARG A 86 18.03 -10.68 -8.12
CA ARG A 86 19.43 -11.12 -8.04
C ARG A 86 20.35 -10.34 -8.97
N ALA A 87 19.87 -9.96 -10.15
CA ALA A 87 20.65 -9.15 -11.09
C ALA A 87 21.03 -7.77 -10.55
N ILE A 88 20.25 -7.22 -9.61
CA ILE A 88 20.55 -5.95 -8.90
C ILE A 88 21.20 -6.15 -7.53
N GLY A 89 21.63 -7.40 -7.22
CA GLY A 89 22.37 -7.71 -6.00
C GLY A 89 21.53 -8.09 -4.79
N LEU A 90 20.23 -8.30 -4.94
CA LEU A 90 19.36 -8.80 -3.87
C LEU A 90 19.25 -10.32 -3.94
N ASP A 91 19.77 -11.01 -2.94
CA ASP A 91 19.62 -12.47 -2.83
C ASP A 91 18.15 -12.82 -2.54
N CYS A 92 17.48 -13.36 -3.55
CA CYS A 92 16.06 -13.68 -3.51
C CYS A 92 15.79 -15.02 -4.22
N SER A 93 15.05 -15.90 -3.56
CA SER A 93 14.52 -17.11 -4.16
C SER A 93 13.06 -16.95 -4.58
N PRO A 94 12.55 -17.74 -5.56
CA PRO A 94 11.14 -17.66 -5.97
C PRO A 94 10.14 -17.90 -4.84
N GLU A 95 10.52 -18.65 -3.80
CA GLU A 95 9.69 -18.94 -2.63
C GLU A 95 9.48 -17.71 -1.74
N GLN A 96 10.35 -16.70 -1.88
CA GLN A 96 10.25 -15.41 -1.18
C GLN A 96 9.45 -14.36 -1.95
N VAL A 97 8.91 -14.72 -3.12
CA VAL A 97 8.12 -13.82 -3.97
C VAL A 97 6.64 -14.14 -3.85
N LEU A 98 5.84 -13.13 -3.53
CA LEU A 98 4.38 -13.16 -3.56
C LEU A 98 3.89 -12.15 -4.60
N ILE A 99 3.08 -12.61 -5.55
CA ILE A 99 2.45 -11.75 -6.55
C ILE A 99 1.21 -11.10 -5.95
N VAL A 100 1.14 -9.79 -6.02
CA VAL A 100 0.03 -9.00 -5.47
C VAL A 100 -0.53 -8.03 -6.51
N SER A 101 -1.76 -7.56 -6.29
CA SER A 101 -2.43 -6.56 -7.15
C SER A 101 -1.95 -5.14 -6.82
N GLY A 102 -0.67 -4.89 -7.09
CA GLY A 102 -0.01 -3.62 -6.86
C GLY A 102 0.49 -3.43 -5.41
N SER A 103 1.31 -2.40 -5.24
CA SER A 103 1.98 -2.11 -3.96
C SER A 103 1.02 -1.86 -2.80
N GLN A 104 -0.16 -1.30 -3.07
CA GLN A 104 -1.15 -1.03 -2.02
C GLN A 104 -1.64 -2.31 -1.34
N GLN A 105 -1.80 -3.41 -2.08
CA GLN A 105 -2.12 -4.70 -1.48
C GLN A 105 -0.96 -5.24 -0.64
N GLY A 106 0.28 -5.08 -1.12
CA GLY A 106 1.47 -5.44 -0.34
C GLY A 106 1.56 -4.68 0.98
N ILE A 107 1.34 -3.36 0.94
CA ILE A 107 1.30 -2.49 2.12
C ILE A 107 0.23 -2.95 3.12
N ASP A 108 -0.98 -3.27 2.63
CA ASP A 108 -2.08 -3.74 3.49
C ASP A 108 -1.76 -5.10 4.13
N LEU A 109 -1.14 -6.02 3.38
CA LEU A 109 -0.70 -7.31 3.91
C LEU A 109 0.37 -7.17 4.98
N VAL A 110 1.38 -6.32 4.74
CA VAL A 110 2.41 -6.02 5.74
C VAL A 110 1.80 -5.39 6.98
N ALA A 111 0.88 -4.43 6.81
CA ALA A 111 0.17 -3.83 7.93
C ALA A 111 -0.60 -4.87 8.77
N LYS A 112 -1.27 -5.81 8.12
CA LYS A 112 -1.99 -6.91 8.81
C LYS A 112 -1.08 -7.84 9.59
N LEU A 113 0.14 -8.07 9.09
CA LEU A 113 1.07 -9.00 9.73
C LEU A 113 1.81 -8.38 10.91
N PHE A 114 2.11 -7.08 10.86
CA PHE A 114 3.09 -6.48 11.76
C PHE A 114 2.54 -5.31 12.60
N ILE A 115 1.36 -4.78 12.27
CA ILE A 115 0.84 -3.58 12.93
C ILE A 115 -0.39 -3.91 13.76
N GLU A 116 -0.30 -3.62 15.03
CA GLU A 116 -1.40 -3.53 15.98
C GLU A 116 -1.39 -2.17 16.68
N ARG A 117 -2.32 -1.95 17.61
CA ARG A 117 -2.45 -0.66 18.30
C ARG A 117 -1.15 -0.27 19.00
N ALA A 118 -0.69 0.95 18.76
CA ALA A 118 0.53 1.55 19.29
C ALA A 118 1.83 0.92 18.77
N THR A 119 1.78 0.11 17.69
CA THR A 119 3.00 -0.33 17.01
C THR A 119 3.74 0.87 16.44
N ARG A 120 5.00 1.02 16.80
CA ARG A 120 5.88 2.08 16.29
C ARG A 120 6.42 1.68 14.91
N VAL A 121 6.18 2.53 13.93
CA VAL A 121 6.63 2.34 12.54
C VAL A 121 7.53 3.50 12.15
N ALA A 122 8.75 3.20 11.77
CA ALA A 122 9.67 4.20 11.25
C ALA A 122 9.35 4.50 9.78
N VAL A 123 9.26 5.77 9.43
CA VAL A 123 8.94 6.24 8.08
C VAL A 123 9.83 7.38 7.67
N GLU A 124 10.24 7.43 6.43
CA GLU A 124 10.93 8.59 5.88
C GLU A 124 10.03 9.82 5.90
N ALA A 125 10.63 11.01 5.98
CA ALA A 125 9.90 12.27 5.89
C ALA A 125 10.54 13.13 4.78
N PRO A 126 9.86 13.34 3.64
CA PRO A 126 8.49 12.91 3.29
C PRO A 126 8.36 11.42 2.91
N THR A 127 7.15 10.86 2.99
CA THR A 127 6.85 9.49 2.63
C THR A 127 5.51 9.34 1.88
N TYR A 128 5.17 8.13 1.45
CA TYR A 128 3.97 7.82 0.70
C TYR A 128 2.71 7.89 1.58
N LEU A 129 1.82 8.83 1.29
CA LEU A 129 0.64 9.12 2.10
C LEU A 129 -0.32 7.94 2.25
N ALA A 130 -0.50 7.14 1.19
CA ALA A 130 -1.41 6.00 1.25
C ALA A 130 -0.90 4.88 2.17
N ALA A 131 0.41 4.71 2.31
CA ALA A 131 1.00 3.81 3.30
C ALA A 131 0.69 4.29 4.72
N LEU A 132 0.86 5.60 5.00
CA LEU A 132 0.51 6.17 6.30
C LEU A 132 -0.97 5.95 6.64
N GLN A 133 -1.88 6.13 5.68
CA GLN A 133 -3.31 5.90 5.89
C GLN A 133 -3.61 4.43 6.20
N ALA A 134 -3.01 3.50 5.45
CA ALA A 134 -3.16 2.07 5.70
C ALA A 134 -2.66 1.70 7.11
N PHE A 135 -1.48 2.15 7.49
CA PHE A 135 -0.89 1.84 8.80
C PHE A 135 -1.66 2.45 9.96
N ARG A 136 -2.16 3.71 9.82
CA ARG A 136 -3.02 4.35 10.82
C ARG A 136 -4.30 3.56 11.09
N MET A 137 -4.88 2.93 10.07
CA MET A 137 -6.07 2.12 10.23
C MET A 137 -5.84 0.95 11.20
N PHE A 138 -4.64 0.40 11.22
CA PHE A 138 -4.24 -0.65 12.19
C PHE A 138 -3.76 -0.08 13.53
N GLY A 139 -3.57 1.23 13.64
CA GLY A 139 -3.20 1.91 14.89
C GLY A 139 -1.71 2.15 15.08
N ALA A 140 -0.96 2.24 13.98
CA ALA A 140 0.45 2.59 14.00
C ALA A 140 0.70 3.99 14.59
N GLU A 141 1.82 4.10 15.30
CA GLU A 141 2.45 5.36 15.72
C GLU A 141 3.72 5.58 14.90
N PHE A 142 3.83 6.76 14.26
CA PHE A 142 4.95 7.01 13.35
C PHE A 142 6.13 7.65 14.02
N VAL A 143 7.32 7.18 13.65
CA VAL A 143 8.61 7.77 13.98
C VAL A 143 9.25 8.26 12.69
N ALA A 144 9.42 9.58 12.54
CA ALA A 144 10.03 10.14 11.35
C ALA A 144 11.54 9.82 11.31
N LEU A 145 11.99 9.24 10.20
CA LEU A 145 13.40 9.10 9.87
C LEU A 145 13.84 10.34 9.11
N HIS A 146 14.73 11.12 9.70
CA HIS A 146 15.36 12.23 9.00
C HIS A 146 16.61 11.72 8.28
N ARG A 147 16.75 12.11 7.01
CA ARG A 147 17.82 11.67 6.12
C ARG A 147 19.23 11.92 6.70
N GLU A 148 19.35 12.94 7.55
CA GLU A 148 20.62 13.33 8.16
C GLU A 148 21.00 12.54 9.43
N CYS A 149 20.05 11.80 10.03
CA CYS A 149 20.32 11.05 11.27
C CYS A 149 19.40 9.83 11.47
N PRO A 150 19.45 8.83 10.56
CA PRO A 150 18.57 7.66 10.65
C PRO A 150 18.80 6.86 11.95
N ALA A 151 20.01 6.80 12.45
CA ALA A 151 20.35 6.03 13.65
C ALA A 151 19.68 6.56 14.94
N ARG A 152 19.43 7.86 15.06
CA ARG A 152 18.74 8.47 16.22
C ARG A 152 17.26 8.11 16.29
N ALA A 153 16.63 7.91 15.12
CA ALA A 153 15.21 7.54 15.07
C ALA A 153 14.98 6.04 15.34
N LEU A 154 16.01 5.21 15.12
CA LEU A 154 15.89 3.76 15.22
C LEU A 154 16.14 3.20 16.62
N GLY A 155 16.63 3.98 17.56
CA GLY A 155 16.77 3.37 18.82
C GLY A 155 17.43 4.15 19.92
N GLY A 156 16.80 4.21 21.06
CA GLY A 156 17.44 4.06 22.35
C GLY A 156 17.86 2.59 22.55
N ASP A 157 18.72 2.35 23.50
CA ASP A 157 19.21 0.99 23.85
C ASP A 157 18.11 0.06 24.40
N ALA A 158 16.90 0.55 24.63
CA ALA A 158 15.79 -0.23 25.15
C ALA A 158 15.00 -0.91 24.00
N PRO A 159 14.80 -2.25 24.04
CA PRO A 159 14.06 -2.99 23.01
C PRO A 159 12.64 -2.47 22.76
N ALA A 160 12.00 -1.89 23.80
CA ALA A 160 10.63 -1.33 23.71
C ALA A 160 10.56 -0.02 22.91
N GLU A 161 11.69 0.64 22.66
CA GLU A 161 11.74 1.90 21.92
C GLU A 161 12.02 1.71 20.42
N ARG A 162 12.40 0.50 20.01
CA ARG A 162 12.68 0.22 18.60
C ARG A 162 11.38 0.11 17.80
N PRO A 163 11.33 0.71 16.59
CA PRO A 163 10.19 0.47 15.69
C PRO A 163 10.12 -1.01 15.31
N ALA A 164 8.90 -1.49 15.04
CA ALA A 164 8.68 -2.88 14.63
C ALA A 164 9.32 -3.18 13.28
N PHE A 165 9.34 -2.18 12.39
CA PHE A 165 10.01 -2.23 11.09
C PHE A 165 10.22 -0.81 10.54
N VAL A 166 11.01 -0.72 9.46
CA VAL A 166 11.41 0.52 8.79
C VAL A 166 10.98 0.46 7.35
#